data_2cf5dc373c1b062b3adaa2fafd9e324f
#
_entry.id   2cf5dc373c1b062b3adaa2fafd9e324f
#
_cell.length_a   1.000
_cell.length_b   1.000
_cell.length_c   1.000
_cell.angle_alpha   90.00
_cell.angle_beta   90.00
_cell.angle_gamma   90.00
#
_symmetry.space_group_name_H-M   'P 1'
#
loop_
_entity.id
_entity.type
_entity.pdbx_description
1 polymer ?
#
loop_
_entity_poly.entity_id
_entity_poly.type
_entity_poly.pdbx_seq_one_letter_code
_entity_poly.pdbx_strand_id
1 'polypeptide(L)'
;MSRLFASATLALCLAGCASQSPSNMTMRSAFAPVTERPKPLLASDPVPMEPQNWMGRGKGTQLAGRTLTVSSIHDIKLGPKEVILTFDDGPSVKKTETVLRDLDQYNVKATFMLVGEMAKSHPEIVQDTLRRGHSIGSHTYRHPNLKAMAFDQAMNEIMRGENAVRDAAGVKTVGFFRFPYLADTPKLRQALADRGTVVMDVDIDTKDYYKATAAQVLDRTMAELAKRHGGIILMHDIHTRTVAMLPMLLKRLDAEGYKVVTLRYGKAPNQMMASR
;
A
#
# COMPACT_ATOMS: atom_id res chain seq x y z
N MET A 1 47.71 -35.86 27.43
CA MET A 1 48.66 -36.01 26.30
C MET A 1 48.28 -34.92 25.30
N SER A 2 48.96 -33.84 25.36
CA SER A 2 50.00 -33.24 24.51
C SER A 2 49.40 -32.64 23.24
N ARG A 3 49.30 -31.32 23.26
CA ARG A 3 50.12 -30.30 22.53
C ARG A 3 49.95 -30.35 20.99
N LEU A 4 49.67 -29.25 20.31
CA LEU A 4 50.64 -28.25 19.91
C LEU A 4 49.99 -26.96 19.38
N PHE A 5 50.54 -25.83 19.80
CA PHE A 5 50.37 -24.47 19.27
C PHE A 5 51.10 -24.32 17.94
N ALA A 6 50.62 -23.54 17.02
CA ALA A 6 51.40 -22.93 15.96
C ALA A 6 51.01 -21.48 15.78
N SER A 7 51.86 -20.60 16.26
CA SER A 7 51.93 -19.17 15.94
C SER A 7 52.59 -19.00 14.57
N ALA A 8 52.08 -18.11 13.75
CA ALA A 8 52.79 -17.61 12.57
C ALA A 8 52.68 -16.09 12.49
N THR A 9 53.82 -15.54 12.36
CA THR A 9 54.34 -14.21 12.56
C THR A 9 53.87 -13.19 11.51
N LEU A 10 53.78 -11.97 11.98
CA LEU A 10 53.58 -10.70 11.30
C LEU A 10 54.80 -10.37 10.40
N ALA A 11 54.54 -9.94 9.15
CA ALA A 11 55.55 -9.27 8.31
C ALA A 11 55.02 -7.91 7.85
N LEU A 12 55.67 -6.89 8.39
CA LEU A 12 55.49 -5.47 8.10
C LEU A 12 56.39 -5.11 6.91
N CYS A 13 55.85 -4.61 5.80
CA CYS A 13 56.67 -3.98 4.75
C CYS A 13 56.29 -2.49 4.64
N LEU A 14 57.21 -1.67 5.10
CA LEU A 14 57.32 -0.22 4.88
C LEU A 14 58.12 0.03 3.60
N ALA A 15 57.59 0.79 2.66
CA ALA A 15 58.32 1.58 1.66
C ALA A 15 57.26 2.47 0.97
N GLY A 16 57.38 3.73 0.77
CA GLY A 16 58.42 4.70 0.71
C GLY A 16 57.81 5.89 -0.06
N CYS A 17 57.84 7.08 0.51
CA CYS A 17 57.37 8.31 -0.08
C CYS A 17 58.18 8.69 -1.33
N ALA A 18 57.48 9.12 -2.41
CA ALA A 18 58.06 9.99 -3.41
C ALA A 18 57.08 11.12 -3.71
N SER A 19 57.45 12.30 -3.25
CA SER A 19 56.83 13.59 -3.54
C SER A 19 57.19 14.03 -4.94
N GLN A 20 56.17 14.35 -5.78
CA GLN A 20 56.37 15.14 -6.99
C GLN A 20 55.51 16.40 -6.92
N SER A 21 56.21 17.55 -7.04
CA SER A 21 55.64 18.89 -7.07
C SER A 21 54.89 19.17 -8.36
N PRO A 22 53.81 19.98 -8.36
CA PRO A 22 53.09 20.32 -9.58
C PRO A 22 53.82 21.44 -10.35
N SER A 23 54.03 21.19 -11.64
CA SER A 23 54.47 22.17 -12.62
C SER A 23 53.38 23.20 -12.91
N ASN A 24 53.74 24.48 -12.83
CA ASN A 24 52.98 25.66 -13.21
C ASN A 24 52.54 25.56 -14.69
N MET A 25 51.24 25.54 -14.92
CA MET A 25 50.63 25.78 -16.23
C MET A 25 49.93 27.14 -16.18
N THR A 26 50.57 28.17 -16.76
CA THR A 26 50.00 29.48 -16.97
C THR A 26 48.85 29.43 -17.96
N MET A 27 47.64 29.61 -17.48
CA MET A 27 46.47 29.87 -18.35
C MET A 27 46.54 31.32 -18.87
N ARG A 28 46.72 31.47 -20.17
CA ARG A 28 46.49 32.72 -20.87
C ARG A 28 44.99 32.97 -20.99
N SER A 29 44.52 34.01 -20.30
CA SER A 29 43.18 34.56 -20.43
C SER A 29 43.04 35.22 -21.81
N ALA A 30 42.18 34.65 -22.66
CA ALA A 30 41.72 35.32 -23.89
C ALA A 30 40.33 35.96 -23.59
N PHE A 31 40.34 37.19 -23.14
CA PHE A 31 39.13 38.01 -23.13
C PHE A 31 38.92 38.58 -24.52
N ALA A 32 37.90 38.13 -25.24
CA ALA A 32 37.32 38.86 -26.37
C ALA A 32 36.26 39.82 -25.85
N PRO A 33 36.18 41.07 -26.37
CA PRO A 33 35.15 42.03 -25.93
C PRO A 33 33.80 41.60 -26.53
N VAL A 34 32.85 41.27 -25.68
CA VAL A 34 31.44 41.12 -26.07
C VAL A 34 30.82 42.50 -26.10
N THR A 35 30.69 43.07 -27.30
CA THR A 35 29.89 44.24 -27.57
C THR A 35 28.59 43.82 -28.23
N GLU A 36 27.62 43.42 -27.42
CA GLU A 36 26.21 43.56 -27.74
C GLU A 36 25.38 43.27 -26.47
N ARG A 37 24.69 44.33 -26.01
CA ARG A 37 23.65 44.18 -24.99
C ARG A 37 22.45 43.49 -25.66
N PRO A 38 21.91 42.41 -25.12
CA PRO A 38 20.65 41.90 -25.62
C PRO A 38 19.55 42.94 -25.38
N LYS A 39 18.80 43.27 -26.42
CA LYS A 39 17.58 44.08 -26.34
C LYS A 39 16.62 43.42 -25.35
N PRO A 40 15.91 44.23 -24.51
CA PRO A 40 14.82 43.69 -23.70
C PRO A 40 13.78 43.08 -24.64
N LEU A 41 13.46 41.82 -24.45
CA LEU A 41 12.28 41.21 -25.06
C LEU A 41 11.06 41.95 -24.50
N LEU A 42 10.38 42.69 -25.38
CA LEU A 42 9.05 43.21 -25.13
C LEU A 42 8.18 41.99 -24.72
N ALA A 43 7.44 42.17 -23.63
CA ALA A 43 6.45 41.19 -23.19
C ALA A 43 5.55 40.85 -24.40
N SER A 44 5.74 39.66 -24.96
CA SER A 44 4.78 39.09 -25.89
C SER A 44 3.51 38.84 -25.10
N ASP A 45 2.39 39.23 -25.70
CA ASP A 45 1.04 38.94 -25.18
C ASP A 45 0.94 37.50 -24.65
N PRO A 46 0.18 37.26 -23.55
CA PRO A 46 0.01 35.94 -23.03
C PRO A 46 -0.61 35.09 -24.15
N VAL A 47 0.18 34.15 -24.66
CA VAL A 47 -0.34 33.08 -25.53
C VAL A 47 -1.45 32.44 -24.73
N PRO A 48 -2.69 32.37 -25.26
CA PRO A 48 -3.74 31.62 -24.59
C PRO A 48 -3.24 30.21 -24.43
N MET A 49 -3.01 29.78 -23.19
CA MET A 49 -2.82 28.36 -22.91
C MET A 49 -4.13 27.69 -23.26
N GLU A 50 -4.23 27.11 -24.45
CA GLU A 50 -5.24 26.13 -24.71
C GLU A 50 -5.12 25.10 -23.60
N PRO A 51 -6.25 24.73 -22.94
CA PRO A 51 -6.21 23.64 -21.99
C PRO A 51 -5.68 22.43 -22.76
N GLN A 52 -4.45 22.03 -22.43
CA GLN A 52 -3.88 20.81 -22.98
C GLN A 52 -4.85 19.69 -22.62
N ASN A 53 -5.60 19.28 -23.60
CA ASN A 53 -6.58 18.22 -23.54
C ASN A 53 -5.82 16.90 -23.42
N TRP A 54 -5.28 16.61 -22.22
CA TRP A 54 -4.67 15.34 -21.83
C TRP A 54 -5.69 14.21 -21.80
N MET A 55 -6.92 14.52 -22.14
CA MET A 55 -7.93 13.55 -22.47
C MET A 55 -7.79 13.11 -23.94
N GLY A 56 -6.71 12.41 -24.25
CA GLY A 56 -6.87 11.30 -25.14
C GLY A 56 -7.99 10.46 -24.52
N ARG A 57 -9.15 10.45 -25.15
CA ARG A 57 -10.23 9.50 -24.84
C ARG A 57 -9.72 8.09 -25.20
N GLY A 58 -8.75 7.58 -24.42
CA GLY A 58 -8.61 6.16 -24.23
C GLY A 58 -9.94 5.68 -23.69
N LYS A 59 -10.45 4.54 -24.14
CA LYS A 59 -11.62 3.88 -23.55
C LYS A 59 -11.46 3.99 -22.04
N GLY A 60 -12.34 4.74 -21.36
CA GLY A 60 -12.24 4.92 -19.90
C GLY A 60 -12.13 3.55 -19.27
N THR A 61 -11.25 3.41 -18.29
CA THR A 61 -11.09 2.14 -17.60
C THR A 61 -12.46 1.66 -17.13
N GLN A 62 -12.76 0.38 -17.33
CA GLN A 62 -13.98 -0.26 -16.87
C GLN A 62 -13.73 -1.13 -15.64
N LEU A 63 -12.57 -0.93 -14.96
CA LEU A 63 -12.15 -1.75 -13.84
C LEU A 63 -13.02 -1.55 -12.60
N ALA A 64 -13.61 -0.36 -12.40
CA ALA A 64 -14.50 -0.10 -11.28
C ALA A 64 -15.76 -0.98 -11.36
N GLY A 65 -16.00 -1.76 -10.30
CA GLY A 65 -17.14 -2.63 -10.13
C GLY A 65 -18.23 -2.01 -9.24
N ARG A 66 -19.14 -2.85 -8.80
CA ARG A 66 -20.23 -2.50 -7.88
C ARG A 66 -19.73 -2.21 -6.46
N THR A 67 -20.57 -1.61 -5.64
CA THR A 67 -20.37 -1.47 -4.21
C THR A 67 -21.18 -2.53 -3.46
N LEU A 68 -20.55 -3.21 -2.50
CA LEU A 68 -21.20 -4.10 -1.54
C LEU A 68 -21.21 -3.43 -0.17
N THR A 69 -22.41 -3.30 0.41
CA THR A 69 -22.56 -2.92 1.82
C THR A 69 -22.71 -4.19 2.64
N VAL A 70 -21.83 -4.38 3.61
CA VAL A 70 -21.68 -5.64 4.35
C VAL A 70 -21.70 -5.39 5.86
N SER A 71 -22.35 -6.28 6.59
CA SER A 71 -22.37 -6.34 8.06
C SER A 71 -21.80 -7.66 8.59
N SER A 72 -21.54 -8.62 7.67
CA SER A 72 -20.94 -9.92 7.95
C SER A 72 -20.04 -10.31 6.78
N ILE A 73 -19.07 -11.18 7.03
CA ILE A 73 -18.24 -11.79 5.96
C ILE A 73 -19.11 -12.59 4.96
N HIS A 74 -20.23 -13.14 5.42
CA HIS A 74 -21.16 -13.90 4.59
C HIS A 74 -21.93 -13.04 3.57
N ASP A 75 -21.94 -11.72 3.76
CA ASP A 75 -22.52 -10.78 2.78
C ASP A 75 -21.60 -10.59 1.57
N ILE A 76 -20.33 -10.96 1.67
CA ILE A 76 -19.36 -10.85 0.57
C ILE A 76 -19.55 -12.03 -0.37
N LYS A 77 -20.34 -11.79 -1.42
CA LYS A 77 -20.57 -12.74 -2.50
C LYS A 77 -20.07 -12.15 -3.79
N LEU A 78 -18.92 -12.65 -4.27
CA LEU A 78 -18.31 -12.20 -5.51
C LEU A 78 -18.74 -13.09 -6.67
N GLY A 79 -19.01 -12.45 -7.80
CA GLY A 79 -19.22 -13.12 -9.07
C GLY A 79 -17.89 -13.43 -9.77
N PRO A 80 -17.94 -14.16 -10.91
CA PRO A 80 -16.76 -14.39 -11.71
C PRO A 80 -16.10 -13.07 -12.15
N LYS A 81 -14.77 -13.00 -12.05
CA LYS A 81 -13.96 -11.81 -12.34
C LYS A 81 -14.25 -10.60 -11.45
N GLU A 82 -14.90 -10.78 -10.32
CA GLU A 82 -14.96 -9.76 -9.28
C GLU A 82 -13.83 -9.94 -8.26
N VAL A 83 -13.15 -8.86 -7.95
CA VAL A 83 -12.06 -8.84 -6.95
C VAL A 83 -12.27 -7.72 -5.94
N ILE A 84 -11.81 -7.95 -4.72
CA ILE A 84 -11.68 -6.92 -3.68
C ILE A 84 -10.19 -6.73 -3.43
N LEU A 85 -9.73 -5.49 -3.56
CA LEU A 85 -8.34 -5.14 -3.24
C LEU A 85 -8.24 -4.79 -1.76
N THR A 86 -7.33 -5.43 -1.05
CA THR A 86 -7.05 -5.13 0.36
C THR A 86 -5.56 -4.91 0.59
N PHE A 87 -5.25 -3.95 1.47
CA PHE A 87 -3.89 -3.59 1.85
C PHE A 87 -3.77 -3.63 3.37
N ASP A 88 -2.81 -4.38 3.88
CA ASP A 88 -2.55 -4.54 5.30
C ASP A 88 -1.28 -3.77 5.73
N ASP A 89 -1.12 -3.58 7.04
CA ASP A 89 0.03 -3.02 7.75
C ASP A 89 0.22 -1.49 7.67
N GLY A 90 -0.46 -0.80 6.78
CA GLY A 90 -0.38 0.66 6.65
C GLY A 90 -0.98 1.45 7.83
N PRO A 91 -0.96 2.77 7.73
CA PRO A 91 -0.41 3.58 6.65
C PRO A 91 1.11 3.70 6.68
N SER A 92 1.73 3.84 5.51
CA SER A 92 3.17 4.10 5.35
C SER A 92 3.39 5.35 4.50
N VAL A 93 4.10 6.32 5.06
CA VAL A 93 4.41 7.60 4.38
C VAL A 93 5.01 7.35 3.00
N LYS A 94 4.58 8.11 2.01
CA LYS A 94 4.91 8.02 0.58
C LYS A 94 4.39 6.77 -0.12
N LYS A 95 4.35 5.62 0.53
CA LYS A 95 3.93 4.36 -0.11
C LYS A 95 2.41 4.26 -0.18
N THR A 96 1.72 4.37 0.95
CA THR A 96 0.24 4.40 0.97
C THR A 96 -0.31 5.49 0.06
N GLU A 97 0.28 6.70 0.11
CA GLU A 97 -0.12 7.83 -0.74
C GLU A 97 0.09 7.54 -2.25
N THR A 98 1.14 6.77 -2.61
CA THR A 98 1.34 6.34 -4.00
C THR A 98 0.30 5.31 -4.40
N VAL A 99 0.02 4.31 -3.55
CA VAL A 99 -1.06 3.34 -3.76
C VAL A 99 -2.40 4.04 -3.98
N LEU A 100 -2.74 5.04 -3.15
CA LEU A 100 -3.96 5.83 -3.30
C LEU A 100 -4.06 6.55 -4.65
N ARG A 101 -2.96 7.15 -5.12
CA ARG A 101 -2.91 7.79 -6.45
C ARG A 101 -3.09 6.80 -7.59
N ASP A 102 -2.47 5.62 -7.49
CA ASP A 102 -2.60 4.59 -8.50
C ASP A 102 -4.04 4.05 -8.58
N LEU A 103 -4.70 3.85 -7.45
CA LEU A 103 -6.11 3.44 -7.39
C LEU A 103 -7.05 4.52 -8.00
N ASP A 104 -6.76 5.80 -7.76
CA ASP A 104 -7.55 6.90 -8.33
C ASP A 104 -7.46 6.95 -9.86
N GLN A 105 -6.31 6.63 -10.46
CA GLN A 105 -6.15 6.59 -11.92
C GLN A 105 -7.12 5.60 -12.60
N TYR A 106 -7.49 4.54 -11.90
CA TYR A 106 -8.44 3.53 -12.38
C TYR A 106 -9.85 3.71 -11.80
N ASN A 107 -10.07 4.77 -11.01
CA ASN A 107 -11.32 5.03 -10.29
C ASN A 107 -11.83 3.82 -9.48
N VAL A 108 -10.92 3.05 -8.89
CA VAL A 108 -11.25 1.90 -8.06
C VAL A 108 -11.02 2.20 -6.58
N LYS A 109 -11.73 1.48 -5.72
CA LYS A 109 -11.62 1.64 -4.26
C LYS A 109 -11.17 0.32 -3.63
N ALA A 110 -10.38 0.42 -2.58
CA ALA A 110 -9.84 -0.70 -1.83
C ALA A 110 -10.23 -0.61 -0.35
N THR A 111 -9.89 -1.63 0.42
CA THR A 111 -10.01 -1.65 1.88
C THR A 111 -8.62 -1.75 2.50
N PHE A 112 -8.31 -0.84 3.42
CA PHE A 112 -7.02 -0.76 4.10
C PHE A 112 -7.17 -1.25 5.54
N MET A 113 -6.46 -2.31 5.90
CA MET A 113 -6.42 -2.87 7.25
C MET A 113 -5.23 -2.25 7.98
N LEU A 114 -5.52 -1.26 8.81
CA LEU A 114 -4.52 -0.37 9.38
C LEU A 114 -4.02 -0.87 10.73
N VAL A 115 -2.71 -0.86 10.93
CA VAL A 115 -2.08 -1.05 12.23
C VAL A 115 -2.30 0.21 13.07
N GLY A 116 -2.85 0.06 14.26
CA GLY A 116 -3.28 1.18 15.09
C GLY A 116 -2.16 2.15 15.47
N GLU A 117 -0.95 1.65 15.72
CA GLU A 117 0.24 2.47 15.99
C GLU A 117 0.61 3.34 14.78
N MET A 118 0.51 2.80 13.57
CA MET A 118 0.76 3.53 12.32
C MET A 118 -0.36 4.54 12.03
N ALA A 119 -1.63 4.14 12.23
CA ALA A 119 -2.76 5.04 12.07
C ALA A 119 -2.69 6.23 13.03
N LYS A 120 -2.31 6.00 14.27
CA LYS A 120 -2.09 7.06 15.27
C LYS A 120 -0.96 8.00 14.90
N SER A 121 0.10 7.48 14.27
CA SER A 121 1.28 8.27 13.86
C SER A 121 1.03 9.09 12.60
N HIS A 122 0.10 8.67 11.74
CA HIS A 122 -0.19 9.27 10.43
C HIS A 122 -1.70 9.44 10.18
N PRO A 123 -2.44 10.15 11.06
CA PRO A 123 -3.88 10.31 10.93
C PRO A 123 -4.30 11.03 9.63
N GLU A 124 -3.44 11.90 9.09
CA GLU A 124 -3.65 12.59 7.83
C GLU A 124 -3.77 11.63 6.64
N ILE A 125 -2.99 10.54 6.63
CA ILE A 125 -3.05 9.52 5.56
C ILE A 125 -4.32 8.68 5.72
N VAL A 126 -4.73 8.35 6.96
CA VAL A 126 -5.99 7.64 7.24
C VAL A 126 -7.19 8.46 6.74
N GLN A 127 -7.21 9.76 7.04
CA GLN A 127 -8.26 10.67 6.60
C GLN A 127 -8.27 10.84 5.08
N ASP A 128 -7.08 10.93 4.45
CA ASP A 128 -6.98 10.99 2.98
C ASP A 128 -7.52 9.73 2.31
N THR A 129 -7.22 8.56 2.88
CA THR A 129 -7.76 7.27 2.43
C THR A 129 -9.29 7.29 2.41
N LEU A 130 -9.92 7.78 3.49
CA LEU A 130 -11.38 7.90 3.56
C LEU A 130 -11.95 8.96 2.60
N ARG A 131 -11.32 10.14 2.49
CA ARG A 131 -11.76 11.21 1.56
C ARG A 131 -11.77 10.75 0.12
N ARG A 132 -10.83 9.91 -0.28
CA ARG A 132 -10.78 9.30 -1.62
C ARG A 132 -11.79 8.18 -1.81
N GLY A 133 -12.57 7.87 -0.77
CA GLY A 133 -13.65 6.89 -0.84
C GLY A 133 -13.20 5.45 -0.70
N HIS A 134 -12.07 5.16 -0.10
CA HIS A 134 -11.67 3.82 0.31
C HIS A 134 -12.33 3.43 1.63
N SER A 135 -12.31 2.15 1.96
CA SER A 135 -12.72 1.64 3.27
C SER A 135 -11.51 1.36 4.14
N ILE A 136 -11.70 1.45 5.45
CA ILE A 136 -10.66 1.13 6.44
C ILE A 136 -11.14 0.04 7.38
N GLY A 137 -10.19 -0.73 7.89
CA GLY A 137 -10.36 -1.72 8.95
C GLY A 137 -9.21 -1.63 9.95
N SER A 138 -9.31 -2.39 11.04
CA SER A 138 -8.25 -2.52 12.02
C SER A 138 -7.43 -3.79 11.79
N HIS A 139 -6.11 -3.67 12.03
CA HIS A 139 -5.16 -4.78 11.95
C HIS A 139 -4.38 -4.93 13.27
N THR A 140 -5.09 -4.80 14.42
CA THR A 140 -4.55 -4.69 15.78
C THR A 140 -3.77 -3.39 16.02
N TYR A 141 -3.22 -3.23 17.22
CA TYR A 141 -2.45 -2.03 17.53
C TYR A 141 -0.98 -2.15 17.13
N ARG A 142 -0.32 -3.32 17.38
CA ARG A 142 1.12 -3.57 17.14
C ARG A 142 1.42 -4.79 16.29
N HIS A 143 0.42 -5.34 15.64
CA HIS A 143 0.56 -6.50 14.75
C HIS A 143 1.14 -7.76 15.42
N PRO A 144 0.74 -8.16 16.65
CA PRO A 144 1.20 -9.40 17.25
C PRO A 144 0.47 -10.62 16.66
N ASN A 145 1.07 -11.79 16.84
CA ASN A 145 0.37 -13.05 16.56
C ASN A 145 -0.64 -13.33 17.69
N LEU A 146 -1.92 -13.00 17.44
CA LEU A 146 -2.99 -13.11 18.42
C LEU A 146 -3.28 -14.56 18.85
N LYS A 147 -3.00 -15.54 17.99
CA LYS A 147 -3.18 -16.96 18.31
C LYS A 147 -2.24 -17.43 19.42
N ALA A 148 -1.11 -16.77 19.59
CA ALA A 148 -0.12 -17.08 20.62
C ALA A 148 -0.38 -16.34 21.95
N MET A 149 -1.44 -15.51 22.02
CA MET A 149 -1.76 -14.70 23.18
C MET A 149 -2.91 -15.28 24.01
N ALA A 150 -2.93 -14.95 25.28
CA ALA A 150 -4.15 -15.18 26.10
C ALA A 150 -5.32 -14.35 25.53
N PHE A 151 -6.54 -14.88 25.63
CA PHE A 151 -7.73 -14.29 25.02
C PHE A 151 -7.92 -12.81 25.38
N ASP A 152 -7.83 -12.46 26.66
CA ASP A 152 -8.05 -11.09 27.12
C ASP A 152 -6.95 -10.13 26.63
N GLN A 153 -5.72 -10.60 26.55
CA GLN A 153 -4.61 -9.84 25.97
C GLN A 153 -4.82 -9.61 24.46
N ALA A 154 -5.25 -10.65 23.74
CA ALA A 154 -5.55 -10.55 22.32
C ALA A 154 -6.72 -9.59 22.06
N MET A 155 -7.81 -9.68 22.85
CA MET A 155 -8.94 -8.74 22.74
C MET A 155 -8.54 -7.31 23.05
N ASN A 156 -7.71 -7.10 24.07
CA ASN A 156 -7.17 -5.77 24.38
C ASN A 156 -6.37 -5.18 23.21
N GLU A 157 -5.54 -5.98 22.57
CA GLU A 157 -4.74 -5.56 21.42
C GLU A 157 -5.61 -5.22 20.22
N ILE A 158 -6.66 -6.02 19.95
CA ILE A 158 -7.68 -5.76 18.93
C ILE A 158 -8.39 -4.44 19.18
N MET A 159 -8.97 -4.28 20.38
CA MET A 159 -9.75 -3.08 20.75
C MET A 159 -8.90 -1.81 20.76
N ARG A 160 -7.66 -1.92 21.20
CA ARG A 160 -6.70 -0.81 21.17
C ARG A 160 -6.40 -0.37 19.75
N GLY A 161 -6.23 -1.34 18.83
CA GLY A 161 -6.05 -1.07 17.40
C GLY A 161 -7.28 -0.41 16.77
N GLU A 162 -8.47 -0.97 17.02
CA GLU A 162 -9.74 -0.43 16.53
C GLU A 162 -9.93 1.03 17.00
N ASN A 163 -9.69 1.30 18.29
CA ASN A 163 -9.81 2.66 18.84
C ASN A 163 -8.82 3.62 18.19
N ALA A 164 -7.56 3.23 18.02
CA ALA A 164 -6.55 4.06 17.38
C ALA A 164 -6.90 4.40 15.93
N VAL A 165 -7.36 3.42 15.16
CA VAL A 165 -7.80 3.63 13.77
C VAL A 165 -9.05 4.51 13.73
N ARG A 166 -10.04 4.28 14.61
CA ARG A 166 -11.25 5.08 14.72
C ARG A 166 -10.93 6.54 15.01
N ASP A 167 -10.07 6.78 15.99
CA ASP A 167 -9.70 8.12 16.44
C ASP A 167 -8.90 8.87 15.36
N ALA A 168 -7.94 8.19 14.70
CA ALA A 168 -7.18 8.75 13.58
C ALA A 168 -8.08 9.12 12.39
N ALA A 169 -9.07 8.29 12.12
CA ALA A 169 -10.02 8.46 11.02
C ALA A 169 -11.11 9.53 11.32
N GLY A 170 -11.36 9.84 12.58
CA GLY A 170 -12.45 10.74 12.98
C GLY A 170 -13.85 10.14 12.73
N VAL A 171 -13.99 8.81 12.76
CA VAL A 171 -15.25 8.12 12.51
C VAL A 171 -15.84 7.53 13.78
N LYS A 172 -17.13 7.16 13.75
CA LYS A 172 -17.80 6.52 14.90
C LYS A 172 -17.49 5.04 15.02
N THR A 173 -17.24 4.35 13.88
CA THR A 173 -17.13 2.90 13.82
C THR A 173 -16.09 2.49 12.79
N VAL A 174 -15.26 1.49 13.14
CA VAL A 174 -14.38 0.75 12.23
C VAL A 174 -14.94 -0.67 12.18
N GLY A 175 -15.57 -1.03 11.07
CA GLY A 175 -16.36 -2.26 10.98
C GLY A 175 -15.60 -3.47 10.43
N PHE A 176 -14.41 -3.26 9.85
CA PHE A 176 -13.58 -4.33 9.29
C PHE A 176 -12.39 -4.63 10.20
N PHE A 177 -12.03 -5.91 10.23
CA PHE A 177 -10.84 -6.38 10.94
C PHE A 177 -10.18 -7.52 10.16
N ARG A 178 -8.85 -7.60 10.21
CA ARG A 178 -8.11 -8.77 9.76
C ARG A 178 -7.10 -9.17 10.82
N PHE A 179 -6.97 -10.48 11.04
CA PHE A 179 -5.99 -11.04 11.97
C PHE A 179 -4.58 -10.95 11.38
N PRO A 180 -3.59 -10.39 12.10
CA PRO A 180 -2.18 -10.51 11.73
C PRO A 180 -1.79 -11.96 11.44
N TYR A 181 -0.98 -12.15 10.37
CA TYR A 181 -0.54 -13.48 9.91
C TYR A 181 -1.69 -14.43 9.53
N LEU A 182 -2.93 -13.94 9.39
CA LEU A 182 -4.16 -14.75 9.27
C LEU A 182 -4.29 -15.76 10.44
N ALA A 183 -3.66 -15.46 11.58
CA ALA A 183 -3.57 -16.34 12.75
C ALA A 183 -4.69 -16.03 13.73
N ASP A 184 -5.84 -16.66 13.51
CA ASP A 184 -7.04 -16.50 14.34
C ASP A 184 -7.26 -17.66 15.30
N THR A 185 -8.29 -17.52 16.15
CA THR A 185 -8.89 -18.60 16.91
C THR A 185 -10.43 -18.52 16.82
N PRO A 186 -11.15 -19.66 16.91
CA PRO A 186 -12.62 -19.62 16.89
C PRO A 186 -13.21 -18.69 17.96
N LYS A 187 -12.60 -18.65 19.15
CA LYS A 187 -13.06 -17.81 20.26
C LYS A 187 -12.91 -16.31 19.93
N LEU A 188 -11.81 -15.89 19.31
CA LEU A 188 -11.61 -14.49 18.90
C LEU A 188 -12.53 -14.12 17.74
N ARG A 189 -12.72 -15.02 16.75
CA ARG A 189 -13.67 -14.79 15.65
C ARG A 189 -15.09 -14.59 16.16
N GLN A 190 -15.54 -15.46 17.10
CA GLN A 190 -16.87 -15.34 17.69
C GLN A 190 -17.05 -14.02 18.43
N ALA A 191 -16.07 -13.66 19.28
CA ALA A 191 -16.12 -12.40 20.02
C ALA A 191 -16.18 -11.15 19.10
N LEU A 192 -15.50 -11.18 17.95
CA LEU A 192 -15.58 -10.12 16.96
C LEU A 192 -16.93 -10.11 16.22
N ALA A 193 -17.47 -11.27 15.88
CA ALA A 193 -18.77 -11.40 15.25
C ALA A 193 -19.89 -10.89 16.19
N ASP A 194 -19.85 -11.20 17.48
CA ASP A 194 -20.78 -10.74 18.49
C ASP A 194 -20.77 -9.20 18.63
N ARG A 195 -19.64 -8.56 18.31
CA ARG A 195 -19.47 -7.10 18.26
C ARG A 195 -19.91 -6.48 16.93
N GLY A 196 -20.31 -7.30 15.95
CA GLY A 196 -20.67 -6.85 14.62
C GLY A 196 -19.45 -6.52 13.75
N THR A 197 -18.25 -6.94 14.13
CA THR A 197 -17.03 -6.73 13.34
C THR A 197 -16.96 -7.75 12.20
N VAL A 198 -16.76 -7.28 10.98
CA VAL A 198 -16.55 -8.13 9.80
C VAL A 198 -15.09 -8.55 9.74
N VAL A 199 -14.82 -9.81 10.06
CA VAL A 199 -13.47 -10.38 9.93
C VAL A 199 -13.21 -10.71 8.48
N MET A 200 -12.23 -10.05 7.88
CA MET A 200 -11.89 -10.18 6.47
C MET A 200 -10.94 -11.36 6.24
N ASP A 201 -11.43 -12.37 5.53
CA ASP A 201 -10.63 -13.47 5.03
C ASP A 201 -9.86 -13.09 3.75
N VAL A 202 -9.07 -14.01 3.22
CA VAL A 202 -8.22 -13.82 2.03
C VAL A 202 -8.42 -15.01 1.10
N ASP A 203 -8.63 -14.72 -0.19
CA ASP A 203 -8.67 -15.73 -1.23
C ASP A 203 -7.33 -15.84 -1.96
N ILE A 204 -6.67 -14.71 -2.16
CA ILE A 204 -5.42 -14.61 -2.91
C ILE A 204 -4.40 -13.83 -2.07
N ASP A 205 -3.44 -14.56 -1.52
CA ASP A 205 -2.26 -13.98 -0.89
C ASP A 205 -1.19 -13.73 -1.95
N THR A 206 -0.88 -12.47 -2.22
CA THR A 206 0.13 -12.08 -3.21
C THR A 206 1.54 -12.46 -2.79
N LYS A 207 1.75 -12.72 -1.50
CA LYS A 207 3.07 -13.00 -0.90
C LYS A 207 4.10 -11.92 -1.23
N ASP A 208 3.66 -10.67 -1.30
CA ASP A 208 4.47 -9.50 -1.58
C ASP A 208 5.46 -9.17 -0.45
N TYR A 209 5.31 -9.78 0.71
CA TYR A 209 6.24 -9.73 1.84
C TYR A 209 7.49 -10.63 1.66
N TYR A 210 7.49 -11.62 0.75
CA TYR A 210 8.68 -12.39 0.42
C TYR A 210 9.61 -11.64 -0.54
N LYS A 211 10.89 -12.00 -0.56
CA LYS A 211 11.86 -11.45 -1.51
C LYS A 211 11.48 -11.85 -2.93
N ALA A 212 10.99 -10.89 -3.72
CA ALA A 212 10.57 -11.07 -5.10
C ALA A 212 10.62 -9.73 -5.84
N THR A 213 10.66 -9.76 -7.17
CA THR A 213 10.44 -8.58 -8.01
C THR A 213 8.94 -8.26 -8.11
N ALA A 214 8.60 -7.02 -8.47
CA ALA A 214 7.21 -6.62 -8.72
C ALA A 214 6.54 -7.50 -9.80
N ALA A 215 7.28 -7.85 -10.86
CA ALA A 215 6.78 -8.73 -11.92
C ALA A 215 6.47 -10.15 -11.40
N GLN A 216 7.35 -10.72 -10.59
CA GLN A 216 7.11 -12.04 -9.99
C GLN A 216 5.89 -12.06 -9.05
N VAL A 217 5.65 -10.96 -8.31
CA VAL A 217 4.45 -10.82 -7.49
C VAL A 217 3.21 -10.74 -8.38
N LEU A 218 3.26 -9.94 -9.44
CA LEU A 218 2.18 -9.84 -10.42
C LEU A 218 1.83 -11.19 -11.05
N ASP A 219 2.83 -11.90 -11.58
CA ASP A 219 2.62 -13.18 -12.28
C ASP A 219 1.98 -14.21 -11.36
N ARG A 220 2.45 -14.31 -10.12
CA ARG A 220 1.86 -15.19 -9.10
C ARG A 220 0.42 -14.81 -8.78
N THR A 221 0.15 -13.51 -8.62
CA THR A 221 -1.20 -13.00 -8.32
C THR A 221 -2.16 -13.31 -9.47
N MET A 222 -1.76 -13.07 -10.70
CA MET A 222 -2.59 -13.38 -11.88
C MET A 222 -2.81 -14.89 -12.06
N ALA A 223 -1.81 -15.70 -11.76
CA ALA A 223 -1.95 -17.15 -11.82
C ALA A 223 -2.98 -17.68 -10.78
N GLU A 224 -3.00 -17.13 -9.57
CA GLU A 224 -4.01 -17.48 -8.55
C GLU A 224 -5.40 -16.96 -8.94
N LEU A 225 -5.50 -15.75 -9.50
CA LEU A 225 -6.75 -15.20 -10.03
C LEU A 225 -7.34 -16.04 -11.17
N ALA A 226 -6.50 -16.55 -12.07
CA ALA A 226 -6.94 -17.42 -13.16
C ALA A 226 -7.55 -18.74 -12.63
N LYS A 227 -7.03 -19.28 -11.53
CA LYS A 227 -7.55 -20.51 -10.89
C LYS A 227 -8.86 -20.26 -10.14
N ARG A 228 -8.96 -19.13 -9.43
CA ARG A 228 -10.08 -18.83 -8.52
C ARG A 228 -11.20 -18.04 -9.20
N HIS A 229 -10.93 -17.44 -10.34
CA HIS A 229 -11.85 -16.58 -11.10
C HIS A 229 -12.29 -15.30 -10.38
N GLY A 230 -11.62 -14.89 -9.30
CA GLY A 230 -11.91 -13.72 -8.49
C GLY A 230 -11.52 -13.92 -7.03
N GLY A 231 -11.91 -12.99 -6.15
CA GLY A 231 -11.69 -13.11 -4.72
C GLY A 231 -11.10 -11.89 -4.03
N ILE A 232 -10.84 -12.03 -2.73
CA ILE A 232 -10.22 -11.00 -1.89
C ILE A 232 -8.70 -11.12 -2.01
N ILE A 233 -8.06 -10.07 -2.52
CA ILE A 233 -6.61 -10.02 -2.74
C ILE A 233 -5.95 -9.32 -1.57
N LEU A 234 -4.99 -10.01 -0.91
CA LEU A 234 -4.14 -9.48 0.14
C LEU A 234 -2.85 -8.92 -0.45
N MET A 235 -2.58 -7.67 -0.12
CA MET A 235 -1.35 -6.93 -0.41
C MET A 235 -0.93 -6.14 0.84
N HIS A 236 0.30 -5.60 0.83
CA HIS A 236 0.80 -4.74 1.92
C HIS A 236 1.36 -3.45 1.33
N ASP A 237 0.73 -2.31 1.61
CA ASP A 237 1.13 -1.00 1.06
C ASP A 237 2.44 -0.45 1.67
N ILE A 238 2.99 -1.16 2.64
CA ILE A 238 4.29 -0.85 3.24
C ILE A 238 5.48 -1.35 2.41
N HIS A 239 5.26 -2.18 1.39
CA HIS A 239 6.34 -2.74 0.56
C HIS A 239 6.52 -2.00 -0.76
N THR A 240 7.75 -1.56 -1.05
CA THR A 240 8.10 -0.88 -2.32
C THR A 240 7.75 -1.74 -3.54
N ARG A 241 7.86 -3.07 -3.44
CA ARG A 241 7.50 -4.00 -4.53
C ARG A 241 6.01 -4.01 -4.82
N THR A 242 5.17 -3.86 -3.80
CA THR A 242 3.71 -3.74 -3.95
C THR A 242 3.35 -2.45 -4.65
N VAL A 243 3.96 -1.33 -4.22
CA VAL A 243 3.79 -0.02 -4.88
C VAL A 243 4.18 -0.12 -6.36
N ALA A 244 5.30 -0.77 -6.70
CA ALA A 244 5.74 -0.93 -8.08
C ALA A 244 4.86 -1.93 -8.89
N MET A 245 4.27 -2.92 -8.23
CA MET A 245 3.44 -3.95 -8.85
C MET A 245 2.01 -3.45 -9.13
N LEU A 246 1.45 -2.60 -8.26
CA LEU A 246 0.04 -2.22 -8.31
C LEU A 246 -0.40 -1.62 -9.66
N PRO A 247 0.30 -0.66 -10.29
CA PRO A 247 -0.10 -0.14 -11.60
C PRO A 247 -0.16 -1.24 -12.68
N MET A 248 0.75 -2.20 -12.63
CA MET A 248 0.76 -3.32 -13.56
C MET A 248 -0.41 -4.28 -13.30
N LEU A 249 -0.74 -4.54 -12.02
CA LEU A 249 -1.89 -5.35 -11.63
C LEU A 249 -3.19 -4.71 -12.09
N LEU A 250 -3.39 -3.41 -11.83
CA LEU A 250 -4.61 -2.68 -12.23
C LEU A 250 -4.79 -2.71 -13.74
N LYS A 251 -3.73 -2.46 -14.50
CA LYS A 251 -3.74 -2.55 -15.96
C LYS A 251 -4.11 -3.96 -16.45
N ARG A 252 -3.57 -4.99 -15.80
CA ARG A 252 -3.81 -6.38 -16.18
C ARG A 252 -5.24 -6.80 -15.85
N LEU A 253 -5.76 -6.43 -14.68
CA LEU A 253 -7.14 -6.67 -14.28
C LEU A 253 -8.13 -6.02 -15.25
N ASP A 254 -7.89 -4.76 -15.65
CA ASP A 254 -8.74 -4.04 -16.62
C ASP A 254 -8.73 -4.73 -18.00
N ALA A 255 -7.55 -5.08 -18.49
CA ALA A 255 -7.37 -5.75 -19.78
C ALA A 255 -8.03 -7.14 -19.83
N GLU A 256 -8.04 -7.86 -18.71
CA GLU A 256 -8.66 -9.18 -18.59
C GLU A 256 -10.14 -9.14 -18.18
N GLY A 257 -10.72 -7.93 -18.04
CA GLY A 257 -12.15 -7.73 -17.78
C GLY A 257 -12.58 -8.02 -16.34
N TYR A 258 -11.66 -7.94 -15.37
CA TYR A 258 -12.01 -7.98 -13.96
C TYR A 258 -12.74 -6.71 -13.53
N LYS A 259 -13.46 -6.81 -12.41
CA LYS A 259 -14.14 -5.70 -11.74
C LYS A 259 -13.69 -5.61 -10.30
N VAL A 260 -13.26 -4.43 -9.88
CA VAL A 260 -12.89 -4.17 -8.49
C VAL A 260 -14.13 -3.75 -7.71
N VAL A 261 -14.58 -4.60 -6.81
CA VAL A 261 -15.74 -4.37 -5.94
C VAL A 261 -15.32 -3.51 -4.76
N THR A 262 -16.06 -2.44 -4.53
CA THR A 262 -15.89 -1.57 -3.36
C THR A 262 -16.66 -2.14 -2.18
N LEU A 263 -16.02 -2.29 -1.01
CA LEU A 263 -16.72 -2.63 0.22
C LEU A 263 -17.15 -1.37 0.98
N ARG A 264 -18.32 -1.47 1.66
CA ARG A 264 -18.78 -0.52 2.67
C ARG A 264 -19.26 -1.29 3.88
N TYR A 265 -18.89 -0.85 5.06
CA TYR A 265 -19.43 -1.39 6.29
C TYR A 265 -20.81 -0.79 6.59
N GLY A 266 -21.77 -1.63 6.92
CA GLY A 266 -23.13 -1.21 7.28
C GLY A 266 -24.16 -2.28 6.96
N LYS A 267 -25.39 -2.05 7.36
CA LYS A 267 -26.52 -2.89 6.94
C LYS A 267 -26.98 -2.49 5.54
N ALA A 268 -27.22 -3.48 4.69
CA ALA A 268 -27.81 -3.23 3.37
C ALA A 268 -29.20 -2.58 3.52
N PRO A 269 -29.60 -1.69 2.61
CA PRO A 269 -30.90 -1.01 2.70
C PRO A 269 -32.09 -1.96 2.92
N ASN A 270 -32.08 -3.13 2.29
CA ASN A 270 -33.13 -4.15 2.44
C ASN A 270 -33.15 -4.83 3.82
N GLN A 271 -32.02 -4.84 4.56
CA GLN A 271 -31.98 -5.36 5.93
C GLN A 271 -32.46 -4.34 6.96
N MET A 272 -32.43 -3.05 6.63
CA MET A 272 -32.97 -1.99 7.49
C MET A 272 -34.51 -1.96 7.51
N MET A 273 -35.16 -2.47 6.46
CA MET A 273 -36.64 -2.53 6.38
C MET A 273 -37.21 -3.75 7.13
N ALA A 274 -36.43 -4.82 7.31
CA ALA A 274 -36.89 -6.05 7.98
C ALA A 274 -36.81 -6.00 9.53
N SER A 275 -36.21 -4.93 10.09
CA SER A 275 -36.01 -4.76 11.54
C SER A 275 -36.88 -3.64 12.15
N ARG A 276 -37.96 -3.21 11.47
CA ARG A 276 -38.97 -2.27 11.99
C ARG A 276 -40.25 -2.96 12.34
#